data_a6c11f225cd702dc090bf67902cc42b7
#
_entry.id   a6c11f225cd702dc090bf67902cc42b7
#
_cell.length_a   1.000
_cell.length_b   1.000
_cell.length_c   1.000
_cell.angle_alpha   90.00
_cell.angle_beta   90.00
_cell.angle_gamma   90.00
#
_symmetry.space_group_name_H-M   'P 1'
#
loop_
_entity.id
_entity.type
_entity.pdbx_description
1 polymer ?
#
loop_
_entity_poly.entity_id
_entity_poly.type
_entity_poly.pdbx_seq_one_letter_code
_entity_poly.pdbx_strand_id
1 'polypeptide(L)'
;ILMLKGAELILVPNACPMEINRISQLRARAFENMLAIATCNYPAGVPDCSGCSSVFDGVAYLPESADSRDTCILMAKENEGIYLAGLDLSQLRAYRKCEVHGNAYRHPEKYGILTEKKILPPFVRADYRE
;
A
#
# COMPACT_ATOMS: atom_id res chain seq x y z
N ILE A 1 0.66 -10.89 -0.96
CA ILE A 1 -0.24 -11.93 -1.49
C ILE A 1 -1.13 -11.37 -2.60
N LEU A 2 -1.84 -10.25 -2.40
CA LEU A 2 -2.76 -9.70 -3.41
C LEU A 2 -2.06 -9.41 -4.75
N MET A 3 -0.87 -8.79 -4.71
CA MET A 3 -0.03 -8.56 -5.89
C MET A 3 0.27 -9.88 -6.63
N LEU A 4 0.63 -10.94 -5.89
CA LEU A 4 0.91 -12.26 -6.46
C LEU A 4 -0.32 -12.92 -7.10
N LYS A 5 -1.52 -12.51 -6.69
CA LYS A 5 -2.79 -12.91 -7.30
C LYS A 5 -3.23 -12.00 -8.46
N GLY A 6 -2.37 -11.07 -8.87
CA GLY A 6 -2.60 -10.20 -10.01
C GLY A 6 -3.29 -8.87 -9.70
N ALA A 7 -3.45 -8.50 -8.42
CA ALA A 7 -4.02 -7.18 -8.09
C ALA A 7 -3.18 -6.05 -8.70
N GLU A 8 -3.85 -5.09 -9.32
CA GLU A 8 -3.27 -3.86 -9.86
C GLU A 8 -3.68 -2.65 -9.01
N LEU A 9 -4.85 -2.73 -8.38
CA LEU A 9 -5.37 -1.73 -7.45
C LEU A 9 -5.90 -2.43 -6.20
N ILE A 10 -5.53 -1.91 -5.04
CA ILE A 10 -6.09 -2.30 -3.74
C ILE A 10 -6.90 -1.14 -3.18
N LEU A 11 -8.17 -1.36 -2.92
CA LEU A 11 -9.04 -0.41 -2.22
C LEU A 11 -8.98 -0.69 -0.72
N VAL A 12 -8.69 0.33 0.07
CA VAL A 12 -8.54 0.25 1.52
C VAL A 12 -9.57 1.16 2.19
N PRO A 13 -10.79 0.66 2.45
CA PRO A 13 -11.70 1.37 3.36
C PRO A 13 -11.09 1.37 4.76
N ASN A 14 -11.08 2.52 5.41
CA ASN A 14 -10.34 2.72 6.63
C ASN A 14 -11.10 3.59 7.64
N ALA A 15 -10.79 3.41 8.92
CA ALA A 15 -11.27 4.23 10.02
C ALA A 15 -10.17 4.28 11.09
N CYS A 16 -9.21 5.20 10.92
CA CYS A 16 -8.11 5.34 11.88
C CYS A 16 -7.43 6.72 11.76
N PRO A 17 -6.62 7.10 12.76
CA PRO A 17 -5.74 8.26 12.62
C PRO A 17 -4.67 7.96 11.57
N MET A 18 -4.71 8.68 10.44
CA MET A 18 -3.74 8.56 9.34
C MET A 18 -2.54 9.46 9.63
N GLU A 19 -1.60 8.96 10.43
CA GLU A 19 -0.35 9.62 10.78
C GLU A 19 0.79 9.17 9.85
N ILE A 20 1.97 9.76 10.02
CA ILE A 20 3.11 9.60 9.11
C ILE A 20 3.48 8.11 8.85
N ASN A 21 3.43 7.26 9.86
CA ASN A 21 3.83 5.86 9.70
C ASN A 21 2.83 5.08 8.85
N ARG A 22 1.53 5.32 9.05
CA ARG A 22 0.46 4.67 8.27
C ARG A 22 0.45 5.12 6.82
N ILE A 23 0.63 6.42 6.58
CA ILE A 23 0.77 6.97 5.23
C ILE A 23 2.01 6.40 4.55
N SER A 24 3.15 6.36 5.26
CA SER A 24 4.40 5.79 4.74
C SER A 24 4.29 4.30 4.48
N GLN A 25 3.55 3.56 5.30
CA GLN A 25 3.29 2.14 5.07
C GLN A 25 2.52 1.92 3.76
N LEU A 26 1.47 2.69 3.49
CA LEU A 26 0.71 2.58 2.23
C LEU A 26 1.59 2.91 1.02
N ARG A 27 2.39 3.99 1.12
CA ARG A 27 3.35 4.37 0.08
C ARG A 27 4.36 3.27 -0.19
N ALA A 28 4.96 2.70 0.86
CA ALA A 28 5.92 1.60 0.73
C ALA A 28 5.26 0.36 0.11
N ARG A 29 4.05 0.00 0.54
CA ARG A 29 3.31 -1.13 -0.04
C ARG A 29 2.98 -0.93 -1.51
N ALA A 30 2.62 0.28 -1.94
CA ALA A 30 2.40 0.59 -3.35
C ALA A 30 3.70 0.47 -4.15
N PHE A 31 4.79 1.04 -3.65
CA PHE A 31 6.11 1.03 -4.28
C PHE A 31 6.68 -0.39 -4.42
N GLU A 32 6.84 -1.12 -3.32
CA GLU A 32 7.49 -2.44 -3.31
C GLU A 32 6.72 -3.53 -4.06
N ASN A 33 5.40 -3.36 -4.21
CA ASN A 33 4.55 -4.31 -4.92
C ASN A 33 4.16 -3.83 -6.32
N MET A 34 4.59 -2.65 -6.73
CA MET A 34 4.28 -2.04 -8.03
C MET A 34 2.77 -2.14 -8.34
N LEU A 35 1.94 -1.64 -7.45
CA LEU A 35 0.49 -1.62 -7.58
C LEU A 35 -0.08 -0.32 -6.99
N ALA A 36 -1.28 0.04 -7.45
CA ALA A 36 -1.97 1.18 -6.89
C ALA A 36 -2.67 0.83 -5.57
N ILE A 37 -2.66 1.78 -4.63
CA ILE A 37 -3.42 1.69 -3.38
C ILE A 37 -4.26 2.95 -3.25
N ALA A 38 -5.57 2.79 -3.09
CA ALA A 38 -6.50 3.88 -2.82
C ALA A 38 -7.16 3.68 -1.45
N THR A 39 -6.92 4.62 -0.55
CA THR A 39 -7.46 4.61 0.81
C THR A 39 -8.58 5.62 0.94
N CYS A 40 -9.71 5.21 1.52
CA CYS A 40 -10.80 6.08 1.91
C CYS A 40 -10.93 6.04 3.44
N ASN A 41 -10.70 7.18 4.10
CA ASN A 41 -10.76 7.31 5.55
C ASN A 41 -11.85 8.33 5.94
N TYR A 42 -12.36 8.20 7.15
CA TYR A 42 -13.28 9.19 7.71
C TYR A 42 -12.58 10.52 7.96
N PRO A 43 -13.31 11.66 7.81
CA PRO A 43 -12.75 12.98 8.05
C PRO A 43 -12.34 13.20 9.51
N ALA A 44 -11.57 14.25 9.75
CA ALA A 44 -11.32 14.74 11.10
C ALA A 44 -12.65 15.14 11.76
N GLY A 45 -12.77 14.90 13.08
CA GLY A 45 -14.02 15.09 13.81
C GLY A 45 -14.81 13.80 14.03
N VAL A 46 -14.57 12.75 13.27
CA VAL A 46 -14.96 11.39 13.62
C VAL A 46 -13.94 10.85 14.64
N PRO A 47 -14.35 10.26 15.76
CA PRO A 47 -13.43 9.73 16.77
C PRO A 47 -12.37 8.82 16.16
N ASP A 48 -11.13 9.04 16.55
CA ASP A 48 -9.95 8.29 16.09
C ASP A 48 -9.69 8.35 14.56
N CYS A 49 -10.26 9.34 13.84
CA CYS A 49 -10.04 9.54 12.43
C CYS A 49 -9.43 10.93 12.15
N SER A 50 -8.65 11.05 11.08
CA SER A 50 -7.94 12.29 10.74
C SER A 50 -8.00 12.64 9.26
N GLY A 51 -8.94 12.08 8.50
CA GLY A 51 -8.99 12.30 7.05
C GLY A 51 -7.82 11.63 6.33
N CYS A 52 -7.12 12.37 5.48
CA CYS A 52 -5.94 11.93 4.73
C CYS A 52 -6.21 10.69 3.83
N SER A 53 -7.40 10.61 3.24
CA SER A 53 -7.65 9.66 2.15
C SER A 53 -6.62 9.87 1.05
N SER A 54 -6.06 8.79 0.50
CA SER A 54 -4.89 8.92 -0.36
C SER A 54 -4.89 7.91 -1.50
N VAL A 55 -4.22 8.26 -2.60
CA VAL A 55 -3.99 7.36 -3.72
C VAL A 55 -2.50 7.35 -4.06
N PHE A 56 -1.93 6.18 -4.07
CA PHE A 56 -0.57 5.89 -4.53
C PHE A 56 -0.67 5.03 -5.78
N ASP A 57 0.02 5.38 -6.85
CA ASP A 57 -0.08 4.66 -8.14
C ASP A 57 0.95 3.54 -8.31
N GLY A 58 1.94 3.46 -7.43
CA GLY A 58 2.96 2.42 -7.43
C GLY A 58 4.03 2.54 -8.53
N VAL A 59 4.00 3.60 -9.34
CA VAL A 59 4.99 3.85 -10.41
C VAL A 59 6.01 4.86 -9.92
N ALA A 60 7.20 4.41 -9.55
CA ALA A 60 8.25 5.28 -9.01
C ALA A 60 9.18 5.87 -10.08
N TYR A 61 9.38 5.18 -11.20
CA TYR A 61 10.25 5.62 -12.28
C TYR A 61 9.46 5.78 -13.57
N LEU A 62 9.64 6.89 -14.24
CA LEU A 62 9.06 7.19 -15.55
C LEU A 62 10.15 7.05 -16.62
N PRO A 63 9.81 6.63 -17.85
CA PRO A 63 10.81 6.44 -18.91
C PRO A 63 11.64 7.70 -19.22
N GLU A 64 11.06 8.87 -19.01
CA GLU A 64 11.66 10.19 -19.27
C GLU A 64 12.43 10.76 -18.07
N SER A 65 12.43 10.08 -16.92
CA SER A 65 13.06 10.57 -15.69
C SER A 65 14.16 9.63 -15.22
N ALA A 66 15.32 10.17 -14.89
CA ALA A 66 16.40 9.41 -14.26
C ALA A 66 16.16 9.18 -12.75
N ASP A 67 15.35 10.04 -12.13
CA ASP A 67 15.09 10.01 -10.69
C ASP A 67 13.74 9.38 -10.37
N SER A 68 13.66 8.79 -9.19
CA SER A 68 12.37 8.31 -8.68
C SER A 68 11.49 9.48 -8.23
N ARG A 69 10.18 9.32 -8.42
CA ARG A 69 9.16 10.26 -7.95
C ARG A 69 8.38 9.71 -6.76
N ASP A 70 7.69 10.59 -6.04
CA ASP A 70 6.67 10.14 -5.10
C ASP A 70 5.51 9.47 -5.85
N THR A 71 5.15 8.27 -5.42
CA THR A 71 4.00 7.53 -5.97
C THR A 71 2.65 8.07 -5.49
N CYS A 72 2.63 9.06 -4.58
CA CYS A 72 1.42 9.70 -4.11
C CYS A 72 0.86 10.65 -5.19
N ILE A 73 -0.26 10.28 -5.78
CA ILE A 73 -0.94 11.11 -6.80
C ILE A 73 -2.13 11.89 -6.24
N LEU A 74 -2.59 11.54 -5.05
CA LEU A 74 -3.62 12.27 -4.32
C LEU A 74 -3.43 12.10 -2.82
N MET A 75 -3.51 13.21 -2.09
CA MET A 75 -3.60 13.25 -0.65
C MET A 75 -4.71 14.23 -0.26
N ALA A 76 -5.83 13.70 0.22
CA ALA A 76 -6.92 14.52 0.73
C ALA A 76 -6.51 15.18 2.05
N LYS A 77 -7.17 16.30 2.36
CA LYS A 77 -7.06 16.96 3.66
C LYS A 77 -7.95 16.28 4.70
N GLU A 78 -8.13 16.94 5.82
CA GLU A 78 -8.89 16.43 6.96
C GLU A 78 -10.42 16.48 6.75
N ASN A 79 -10.89 17.27 5.80
CA ASN A 79 -12.31 17.51 5.59
C ASN A 79 -12.97 16.40 4.74
N GLU A 80 -14.25 16.19 4.98
CA GLU A 80 -15.11 15.41 4.09
C GLU A 80 -15.15 16.00 2.68
N GLY A 81 -15.17 15.13 1.67
CA GLY A 81 -15.24 15.57 0.28
C GLY A 81 -15.19 14.42 -0.71
N ILE A 82 -15.39 14.77 -1.98
CA ILE A 82 -15.21 13.87 -3.12
C ILE A 82 -13.89 14.25 -3.79
N TYR A 83 -13.01 13.28 -3.93
CA TYR A 83 -11.69 13.46 -4.53
C TYR A 83 -11.55 12.53 -5.73
N LEU A 84 -11.09 13.05 -6.85
CA LEU A 84 -10.89 12.29 -8.08
C LEU A 84 -9.40 12.09 -8.32
N ALA A 85 -9.01 10.84 -8.60
CA ALA A 85 -7.65 10.48 -8.99
C ALA A 85 -7.68 9.65 -10.27
N GLY A 86 -6.80 9.98 -11.22
CA GLY A 86 -6.61 9.19 -12.43
C GLY A 86 -5.51 8.15 -12.22
N LEU A 87 -5.79 6.90 -12.56
CA LEU A 87 -4.80 5.81 -12.57
C LEU A 87 -4.58 5.34 -13.99
N ASP A 88 -3.34 5.44 -14.47
CA ASP A 88 -2.94 4.84 -15.75
C ASP A 88 -2.48 3.39 -15.53
N LEU A 89 -3.42 2.46 -15.70
CA LEU A 89 -3.12 1.03 -15.58
C LEU A 89 -2.24 0.52 -16.71
N SER A 90 -2.22 1.17 -17.86
CA SER A 90 -1.33 0.79 -18.97
C SER A 90 0.11 1.14 -18.63
N GLN A 91 0.35 2.31 -18.04
CA GLN A 91 1.65 2.73 -17.52
C GLN A 91 2.10 1.79 -16.39
N LEU A 92 1.23 1.48 -15.44
CA LEU A 92 1.54 0.54 -14.35
C LEU A 92 1.94 -0.83 -14.88
N ARG A 93 1.23 -1.36 -15.89
CA ARG A 93 1.56 -2.65 -16.52
C ARG A 93 2.88 -2.61 -17.27
N ALA A 94 3.19 -1.51 -17.96
CA ALA A 94 4.48 -1.31 -18.61
C ALA A 94 5.62 -1.27 -17.59
N TYR A 95 5.44 -0.50 -16.51
CA TYR A 95 6.37 -0.40 -15.39
C TYR A 95 6.68 -1.77 -14.76
N ARG A 96 5.64 -2.56 -14.47
CA ARG A 96 5.78 -3.92 -13.91
C ARG A 96 6.58 -4.88 -14.81
N LYS A 97 6.67 -4.63 -16.10
CA LYS A 97 7.48 -5.45 -17.04
C LYS A 97 8.96 -5.09 -17.02
N CYS A 98 9.29 -3.87 -16.64
CA CYS A 98 10.65 -3.33 -16.71
C CYS A 98 11.34 -3.38 -15.34
N GLU A 99 10.59 -3.22 -14.25
CA GLU A 99 11.14 -3.15 -12.92
C GLU A 99 11.26 -4.54 -12.27
N VAL A 100 12.24 -4.64 -11.36
CA VAL A 100 12.62 -5.89 -10.71
C VAL A 100 12.00 -6.12 -9.33
N HIS A 101 11.18 -5.18 -8.86
CA HIS A 101 10.50 -5.31 -7.56
C HIS A 101 9.46 -6.44 -7.53
N GLY A 102 8.81 -6.62 -6.41
CA GLY A 102 7.71 -7.55 -6.26
C GLY A 102 8.16 -9.02 -6.29
N ASN A 103 7.75 -9.74 -7.32
CA ASN A 103 7.97 -11.19 -7.38
C ASN A 103 9.42 -11.59 -7.73
N ALA A 104 10.21 -10.71 -8.35
CA ALA A 104 11.55 -11.02 -8.85
C ALA A 104 12.54 -11.46 -7.76
N TYR A 105 12.41 -10.90 -6.56
CA TYR A 105 13.31 -11.19 -5.42
C TYR A 105 12.73 -12.17 -4.40
N ARG A 106 11.65 -12.86 -4.75
CA ARG A 106 11.07 -13.83 -3.82
C ARG A 106 11.94 -15.08 -3.68
N HIS A 107 12.03 -15.55 -2.44
CA HIS A 107 12.68 -16.81 -2.07
C HIS A 107 11.67 -17.73 -1.36
N PRO A 108 10.69 -18.32 -2.07
CA PRO A 108 9.60 -19.08 -1.46
C PRO A 108 10.09 -20.21 -0.53
N GLU A 109 11.22 -20.81 -0.84
CA GLU A 109 11.85 -21.88 -0.05
C GLU A 109 12.28 -21.42 1.35
N LYS A 110 12.42 -20.10 1.57
CA LYS A 110 12.80 -19.50 2.86
C LYS A 110 11.62 -19.05 3.72
N TYR A 111 10.39 -19.12 3.18
CA TYR A 111 9.22 -18.54 3.84
C TYR A 111 8.45 -19.51 4.73
N GLY A 112 8.96 -20.71 4.97
CA GLY A 112 8.33 -21.70 5.85
C GLY A 112 7.93 -21.14 7.22
N ILE A 113 8.81 -20.33 7.81
CA ILE A 113 8.57 -19.67 9.10
C ILE A 113 7.33 -18.75 9.10
N LEU A 114 6.96 -18.16 7.95
CA LEU A 114 5.77 -17.29 7.84
C LEU A 114 4.46 -18.09 7.89
N THR A 115 4.52 -19.38 7.65
CA THR A 115 3.36 -20.28 7.64
C THR A 115 3.33 -21.21 8.86
N GLU A 116 4.35 -21.14 9.72
CA GLU A 116 4.37 -21.87 10.98
C GLU A 116 3.21 -21.42 11.89
N LYS A 117 2.53 -22.39 12.47
CA LYS A 117 1.44 -22.11 13.41
C LYS A 117 1.96 -21.76 14.82
N LYS A 118 3.21 -22.07 15.12
CA LYS A 118 3.80 -21.82 16.43
C LYS A 118 4.20 -20.35 16.57
N ILE A 119 3.60 -19.66 17.53
CA ILE A 119 3.95 -18.28 17.90
C ILE A 119 4.89 -18.32 19.09
N LEU A 120 6.05 -17.68 18.96
CA LEU A 120 7.08 -17.64 19.99
C LEU A 120 7.14 -16.25 20.66
N PRO A 121 7.57 -16.19 21.94
CA PRO A 121 7.85 -14.90 22.58
C PRO A 121 8.85 -14.08 21.73
N PRO A 122 8.75 -12.72 21.74
CA PRO A 122 7.83 -11.89 22.54
C PRO A 122 6.44 -11.67 21.91
N PHE A 123 6.09 -12.34 20.81
CA PHE A 123 4.90 -12.06 20.01
C PHE A 123 3.65 -12.80 20.50
N VAL A 124 3.73 -13.53 21.58
CA VAL A 124 2.59 -14.21 22.20
C VAL A 124 1.68 -13.15 22.82
N ARG A 125 0.39 -13.17 22.45
CA ARG A 125 -0.64 -12.26 22.97
C ARG A 125 -1.52 -13.00 23.94
N ALA A 126 -1.92 -12.33 25.04
CA ALA A 126 -2.83 -12.90 26.04
C ALA A 126 -4.24 -13.17 25.49
N ASP A 127 -4.64 -12.42 24.45
CA ASP A 127 -5.94 -12.54 23.77
C ASP A 127 -5.88 -13.44 22.53
N TYR A 128 -4.79 -14.15 22.34
CA TYR A 128 -4.64 -15.08 21.22
C TYR A 128 -5.71 -16.18 21.31
N ARG A 129 -6.48 -16.32 20.26
CA ARG A 129 -7.50 -17.37 20.10
C ARG A 129 -7.02 -18.34 19.03
N GLU A 130 -6.94 -19.60 19.42
CA GLU A 130 -6.65 -20.71 18.49
C GLU A 130 -7.71 -20.86 17.41
#